data_9b01cd4ff72ed6fe2275ed44e111e73e
#
_entry.id   9b01cd4ff72ed6fe2275ed44e111e73e
#
_cell.length_a   1.000
_cell.length_b   1.000
_cell.length_c   1.000
_cell.angle_alpha   90.00
_cell.angle_beta   90.00
_cell.angle_gamma   90.00
#
_symmetry.space_group_name_H-M   'P 1'
#
loop_
_entity.id
_entity.type
_entity.pdbx_description
1 polymer ?
#
loop_
_entity_poly.entity_id
_entity_poly.type
_entity_poly.pdbx_seq_one_letter_code
_entity_poly.pdbx_strand_id
1 'polypeptide(L)'
;MIAKRPDAILIAPTDKTQLIAPLKAAVDQGIMVITVDTFIDDGKYQDGSGRGDFPMSYIASDNVLGGRMAARALANSIGNKGKVYVSNTVPGVSTTDQREEGFVSEMKNYPNIQVLKTQFNDDDANKAAAQLQAVVARTPDLAGVFGANLFSAIGSADGVKALGKVGKI
;
A
#
# COMPACT_ATOMS: atom_id res chain seq x y z
N MET A 1 12.25 17.41 17.23
CA MET A 1 11.85 18.29 16.13
C MET A 1 11.12 19.53 16.67
N ILE A 2 10.09 19.39 17.47
CA ILE A 2 9.29 20.49 18.09
C ILE A 2 10.18 21.47 18.89
N ALA A 3 11.17 20.98 19.65
CA ALA A 3 12.08 21.82 20.42
C ALA A 3 12.87 22.86 19.59
N LYS A 4 12.98 22.66 18.29
CA LYS A 4 13.62 23.63 17.36
C LYS A 4 12.67 24.73 16.90
N ARG A 5 11.38 24.66 17.29
CA ARG A 5 10.31 25.59 16.91
C ARG A 5 10.30 25.96 15.42
N PRO A 6 10.19 24.98 14.51
CA PRO A 6 10.03 25.29 13.10
C PRO A 6 8.66 25.95 12.87
N ASP A 7 8.52 26.71 11.79
CA ASP A 7 7.22 27.27 11.40
C ASP A 7 6.26 26.18 10.89
N ALA A 8 6.79 25.14 10.26
CA ALA A 8 6.01 24.04 9.73
C ALA A 8 6.75 22.70 9.80
N ILE A 9 5.98 21.61 9.85
CA ILE A 9 6.44 20.23 9.72
C ILE A 9 5.74 19.59 8.51
N LEU A 10 6.52 19.18 7.51
CA LEU A 10 6.06 18.30 6.43
C LEU A 10 6.51 16.88 6.78
N ILE A 11 5.58 15.93 6.85
CA ILE A 11 5.85 14.58 7.31
C ILE A 11 5.08 13.53 6.52
N ALA A 12 5.76 12.43 6.17
CA ALA A 12 5.12 11.19 5.74
C ALA A 12 5.00 10.28 6.98
N PRO A 13 3.86 10.22 7.66
CA PRO A 13 3.71 9.41 8.86
C PRO A 13 3.74 7.92 8.52
N THR A 14 4.64 7.17 9.14
CA THR A 14 4.75 5.71 8.97
C THR A 14 3.68 4.93 9.74
N ASP A 15 3.06 5.56 10.72
CA ASP A 15 1.94 5.02 11.50
C ASP A 15 0.89 6.11 11.71
N LYS A 16 -0.32 5.83 11.26
CA LYS A 16 -1.44 6.80 11.28
C LYS A 16 -2.01 7.07 12.66
N THR A 17 -1.65 6.27 13.67
CA THR A 17 -2.21 6.37 15.02
C THR A 17 -1.18 6.87 16.05
N GLN A 18 0.02 6.30 16.05
CA GLN A 18 1.05 6.61 17.05
C GLN A 18 1.57 8.04 16.94
N LEU A 19 1.52 8.63 15.74
CA LEU A 19 2.00 9.99 15.49
C LEU A 19 0.96 11.07 15.74
N ILE A 20 -0.30 10.72 16.08
CA ILE A 20 -1.37 11.70 16.36
C ILE A 20 -0.96 12.62 17.52
N ALA A 21 -0.64 12.05 18.69
CA ALA A 21 -0.35 12.84 19.88
C ALA A 21 0.88 13.76 19.72
N PRO A 22 2.05 13.31 19.21
CA PRO A 22 3.19 14.20 19.02
C PRO A 22 2.95 15.27 17.96
N LEU A 23 2.16 15.01 16.92
CA LEU A 23 1.85 16.02 15.90
C LEU A 23 0.82 17.03 16.40
N LYS A 24 -0.19 16.59 17.19
CA LYS A 24 -1.09 17.53 17.87
C LYS A 24 -0.33 18.45 18.83
N ALA A 25 0.62 17.92 19.59
CA ALA A 25 1.47 18.73 20.46
C ALA A 25 2.31 19.77 19.69
N ALA A 26 2.63 19.53 18.42
CA ALA A 26 3.26 20.53 17.56
C ALA A 26 2.27 21.63 17.17
N VAL A 27 1.05 21.26 16.77
CA VAL A 27 -0.02 22.20 16.42
C VAL A 27 -0.38 23.09 17.61
N ASP A 28 -0.47 22.53 18.82
CA ASP A 28 -0.75 23.27 20.07
C ASP A 28 0.34 24.34 20.37
N GLN A 29 1.53 24.19 19.80
CA GLN A 29 2.62 25.16 19.89
C GLN A 29 2.67 26.13 18.70
N GLY A 30 1.64 26.12 17.85
CA GLY A 30 1.54 27.00 16.68
C GLY A 30 2.35 26.52 15.47
N ILE A 31 2.84 25.29 15.47
CA ILE A 31 3.59 24.71 14.35
C ILE A 31 2.59 24.13 13.34
N MET A 32 2.66 24.56 12.10
CA MET A 32 1.84 24.03 11.02
C MET A 32 2.24 22.57 10.71
N VAL A 33 1.28 21.66 10.55
CA VAL A 33 1.53 20.27 10.17
C VAL A 33 0.86 19.96 8.83
N ILE A 34 1.65 19.48 7.88
CA ILE A 34 1.19 19.00 6.57
C ILE A 34 1.65 17.55 6.42
N THR A 35 0.74 16.64 6.11
CA THR A 35 1.09 15.25 5.80
C THR A 35 1.26 15.06 4.30
N VAL A 36 2.25 14.24 3.94
CA VAL A 36 2.63 13.95 2.56
C VAL A 36 2.67 12.44 2.37
N ASP A 37 2.23 11.95 1.22
CA ASP A 37 2.21 10.53 0.85
C ASP A 37 1.29 9.68 1.72
N THR A 38 1.56 9.57 3.02
CA THR A 38 0.73 8.84 4.00
C THR A 38 -0.09 9.81 4.84
N PHE A 39 -1.30 9.42 5.22
CA PHE A 39 -2.15 10.24 6.09
C PHE A 39 -2.01 9.89 7.58
N ILE A 40 -2.49 10.78 8.41
CA ILE A 40 -2.63 10.59 9.86
C ILE A 40 -4.12 10.48 10.24
N ASP A 41 -4.43 9.76 11.32
CA ASP A 41 -5.77 9.53 11.87
C ASP A 41 -6.74 8.96 10.82
N ASP A 42 -7.83 9.64 10.52
CA ASP A 42 -8.87 9.22 9.57
C ASP A 42 -8.60 9.67 8.11
N GLY A 43 -7.46 10.34 7.86
CA GLY A 43 -7.09 10.85 6.55
C GLY A 43 -7.80 12.16 6.17
N LYS A 44 -8.53 12.76 7.09
CA LYS A 44 -9.20 14.04 6.90
C LYS A 44 -8.33 15.19 7.43
N TYR A 45 -8.60 16.41 6.99
CA TYR A 45 -7.86 17.60 7.36
C TYR A 45 -8.79 18.80 7.52
N GLN A 46 -8.25 20.01 7.71
CA GLN A 46 -8.99 21.22 8.10
C GLN A 46 -9.94 21.80 7.03
N ASP A 47 -10.44 20.99 6.13
CA ASP A 47 -11.49 21.38 5.17
C ASP A 47 -12.91 21.20 5.72
N GLY A 48 -13.03 20.77 6.98
CA GLY A 48 -14.30 20.49 7.64
C GLY A 48 -14.90 19.12 7.33
N SER A 49 -14.24 18.28 6.55
CA SER A 49 -14.73 16.96 6.15
C SER A 49 -14.42 15.83 7.15
N GLY A 50 -13.59 16.12 8.16
CA GLY A 50 -13.18 15.17 9.19
C GLY A 50 -13.28 15.71 10.60
N ARG A 51 -12.65 15.02 11.56
CA ARG A 51 -12.52 15.48 12.96
C ARG A 51 -11.44 16.54 13.10
N GLY A 52 -10.84 16.96 12.01
CA GLY A 52 -9.54 17.56 11.98
C GLY A 52 -9.49 19.04 12.18
N ASP A 53 -8.91 19.36 13.26
CA ASP A 53 -8.19 20.58 13.51
C ASP A 53 -6.70 20.42 13.07
N PHE A 54 -6.29 19.18 12.67
CA PHE A 54 -5.00 18.88 12.08
C PHE A 54 -5.05 17.55 11.28
N PRO A 55 -4.15 17.28 10.33
CA PRO A 55 -3.18 18.23 9.78
C PRO A 55 -3.87 19.37 9.01
N MET A 56 -3.11 20.42 8.72
CA MET A 56 -3.61 21.53 7.91
C MET A 56 -3.97 21.06 6.50
N SER A 57 -3.17 20.15 5.93
CA SER A 57 -3.39 19.57 4.61
C SER A 57 -2.78 18.17 4.51
N TYR A 58 -3.31 17.40 3.57
CA TYR A 58 -2.75 16.11 3.15
C TYR A 58 -2.55 16.11 1.64
N ILE A 59 -1.35 15.75 1.20
CA ILE A 59 -0.97 15.75 -0.22
C ILE A 59 -0.43 14.37 -0.58
N ALA A 60 -1.12 13.65 -1.47
CA ALA A 60 -0.72 12.31 -1.89
C ALA A 60 -1.24 11.96 -3.28
N SER A 61 -0.77 10.84 -3.82
CA SER A 61 -1.35 10.20 -4.99
C SER A 61 -2.71 9.57 -4.68
N ASP A 62 -3.57 9.44 -5.68
CA ASP A 62 -4.77 8.59 -5.58
C ASP A 62 -4.35 7.11 -5.61
N ASN A 63 -4.04 6.57 -4.43
CA ASN A 63 -3.56 5.19 -4.29
C ASN A 63 -4.65 4.15 -4.56
N VAL A 64 -5.91 4.46 -4.32
CA VAL A 64 -7.05 3.59 -4.66
C VAL A 64 -7.17 3.46 -6.18
N LEU A 65 -7.09 4.57 -6.90
CA LEU A 65 -7.08 4.56 -8.36
C LEU A 65 -5.86 3.79 -8.89
N GLY A 66 -4.67 4.00 -8.31
CA GLY A 66 -3.45 3.28 -8.66
C GLY A 66 -3.63 1.76 -8.53
N GLY A 67 -4.22 1.30 -7.44
CA GLY A 67 -4.56 -0.11 -7.24
C GLY A 67 -5.54 -0.65 -8.27
N ARG A 68 -6.58 0.10 -8.61
CA ARG A 68 -7.55 -0.27 -9.67
C ARG A 68 -6.87 -0.38 -11.04
N MET A 69 -6.00 0.57 -11.37
CA MET A 69 -5.24 0.52 -12.63
C MET A 69 -4.35 -0.71 -12.73
N ALA A 70 -3.65 -1.05 -11.64
CA ALA A 70 -2.82 -2.25 -11.56
C ALA A 70 -3.67 -3.53 -11.71
N ALA A 71 -4.85 -3.58 -11.09
CA ALA A 71 -5.77 -4.71 -11.22
C ALA A 71 -6.22 -4.92 -12.67
N ARG A 72 -6.61 -3.85 -13.37
CA ARG A 72 -7.00 -3.91 -14.81
C ARG A 72 -5.86 -4.40 -15.68
N ALA A 73 -4.65 -3.86 -15.45
CA ALA A 73 -3.47 -4.27 -16.21
C ALA A 73 -3.15 -5.75 -15.98
N LEU A 74 -3.17 -6.22 -14.74
CA LEU A 74 -2.93 -7.62 -14.42
C LEU A 74 -4.04 -8.53 -14.98
N ALA A 75 -5.32 -8.20 -14.80
CA ALA A 75 -6.44 -8.97 -15.31
C ALA A 75 -6.32 -9.16 -16.84
N ASN A 76 -6.03 -8.08 -17.57
CA ASN A 76 -5.83 -8.15 -19.03
C ASN A 76 -4.64 -9.04 -19.39
N SER A 77 -3.51 -8.94 -18.68
CA SER A 77 -2.31 -9.72 -18.99
C SER A 77 -2.49 -11.22 -18.79
N ILE A 78 -3.37 -11.63 -17.84
CA ILE A 78 -3.68 -13.05 -17.56
C ILE A 78 -4.94 -13.55 -18.26
N GLY A 79 -5.49 -12.79 -19.21
CA GLY A 79 -6.69 -13.17 -19.97
C GLY A 79 -7.96 -13.23 -19.11
N ASN A 80 -8.08 -12.39 -18.11
CA ASN A 80 -9.23 -12.23 -17.21
C ASN A 80 -9.61 -13.52 -16.44
N LYS A 81 -8.66 -14.40 -16.18
CA LYS A 81 -8.90 -15.67 -15.44
C LYS A 81 -7.65 -16.12 -14.70
N GLY A 82 -7.85 -16.86 -13.60
CA GLY A 82 -6.77 -17.48 -12.83
C GLY A 82 -6.72 -17.01 -11.38
N LYS A 83 -5.66 -17.36 -10.67
CA LYS A 83 -5.42 -16.97 -9.29
C LYS A 83 -4.37 -15.88 -9.24
N VAL A 84 -4.61 -14.85 -8.46
CA VAL A 84 -3.66 -13.75 -8.26
C VAL A 84 -3.33 -13.59 -6.79
N TYR A 85 -2.10 -13.18 -6.50
CA TYR A 85 -1.56 -12.99 -5.16
C TYR A 85 -1.26 -11.53 -4.92
N VAL A 86 -1.50 -11.05 -3.70
CA VAL A 86 -1.13 -9.69 -3.27
C VAL A 86 0.00 -9.77 -2.26
N SER A 87 1.13 -9.13 -2.57
CA SER A 87 2.25 -8.91 -1.67
C SER A 87 2.21 -7.46 -1.19
N ASN A 88 2.06 -7.25 0.12
CA ASN A 88 1.97 -5.93 0.74
C ASN A 88 3.03 -5.78 1.83
N THR A 89 3.23 -4.56 2.34
CA THR A 89 4.29 -4.21 3.30
C THR A 89 3.94 -4.63 4.73
N VAL A 90 3.29 -3.76 5.46
CA VAL A 90 2.71 -3.98 6.79
C VAL A 90 1.31 -3.39 6.83
N PRO A 91 0.40 -3.96 7.61
CA PRO A 91 -0.94 -3.37 7.79
C PRO A 91 -0.86 -1.97 8.39
N GLY A 92 -1.70 -1.06 7.92
CA GLY A 92 -1.82 0.29 8.49
C GLY A 92 -0.95 1.37 7.82
N VAL A 93 -0.14 1.00 6.81
CA VAL A 93 0.50 1.98 5.91
C VAL A 93 -0.53 2.42 4.88
N SER A 94 -1.02 3.64 5.01
CA SER A 94 -2.19 4.12 4.27
C SER A 94 -2.06 4.01 2.75
N THR A 95 -0.90 4.29 2.19
CA THR A 95 -0.66 4.22 0.74
C THR A 95 -0.81 2.81 0.19
N THR A 96 -0.20 1.83 0.85
CA THR A 96 -0.21 0.43 0.38
C THR A 96 -1.53 -0.25 0.71
N ASP A 97 -2.18 0.08 1.84
CA ASP A 97 -3.53 -0.37 2.16
C ASP A 97 -4.55 0.12 1.10
N GLN A 98 -4.47 1.39 0.68
CA GLN A 98 -5.32 1.96 -0.36
C GLN A 98 -5.07 1.33 -1.74
N ARG A 99 -3.80 1.03 -2.08
CA ARG A 99 -3.48 0.31 -3.33
C ARG A 99 -4.07 -1.10 -3.33
N GLU A 100 -3.96 -1.81 -2.21
CA GLU A 100 -4.60 -3.12 -2.04
C GLU A 100 -6.12 -3.02 -2.11
N GLU A 101 -6.75 -2.06 -1.42
CA GLU A 101 -8.18 -1.80 -1.49
C GLU A 101 -8.64 -1.59 -2.94
N GLY A 102 -7.96 -0.70 -3.67
CA GLY A 102 -8.23 -0.43 -5.07
C GLY A 102 -8.11 -1.69 -5.93
N PHE A 103 -7.03 -2.44 -5.75
CA PHE A 103 -6.79 -3.68 -6.48
C PHE A 103 -7.88 -4.73 -6.21
N VAL A 104 -8.16 -5.02 -4.95
CA VAL A 104 -9.16 -6.03 -4.57
C VAL A 104 -10.57 -5.62 -4.99
N SER A 105 -10.91 -4.32 -4.87
CA SER A 105 -12.23 -3.83 -5.29
C SER A 105 -12.43 -3.96 -6.79
N GLU A 106 -11.42 -3.63 -7.61
CA GLU A 106 -11.49 -3.75 -9.06
C GLU A 106 -11.56 -5.21 -9.52
N MET A 107 -10.84 -6.11 -8.85
CA MET A 107 -10.82 -7.53 -9.19
C MET A 107 -12.22 -8.19 -9.08
N LYS A 108 -13.15 -7.62 -8.32
CA LYS A 108 -14.55 -8.09 -8.26
C LYS A 108 -15.26 -8.00 -9.60
N ASN A 109 -14.79 -7.17 -10.53
CA ASN A 109 -15.32 -7.06 -11.89
C ASN A 109 -14.86 -8.23 -12.81
N TYR A 110 -13.98 -9.10 -12.33
CA TYR A 110 -13.40 -10.23 -13.06
C TYR A 110 -13.79 -11.56 -12.38
N PRO A 111 -14.97 -12.11 -12.62
CA PRO A 111 -15.51 -13.24 -11.85
C PRO A 111 -14.69 -14.54 -11.98
N ASN A 112 -13.85 -14.65 -13.00
CA ASN A 112 -12.98 -15.79 -13.20
C ASN A 112 -11.58 -15.59 -12.60
N ILE A 113 -11.33 -14.48 -11.87
CA ILE A 113 -10.10 -14.24 -11.14
C ILE A 113 -10.36 -14.45 -9.65
N GLN A 114 -9.58 -15.31 -9.03
CA GLN A 114 -9.56 -15.50 -7.59
C GLN A 114 -8.40 -14.73 -6.97
N VAL A 115 -8.70 -13.73 -6.15
CA VAL A 115 -7.68 -13.04 -5.34
C VAL A 115 -7.38 -13.89 -4.10
N LEU A 116 -6.13 -14.30 -3.95
CA LEU A 116 -5.66 -15.03 -2.78
C LEU A 116 -5.45 -14.07 -1.59
N LYS A 117 -5.34 -14.64 -0.38
CA LYS A 117 -5.10 -13.87 0.83
C LYS A 117 -3.77 -13.11 0.73
N THR A 118 -3.81 -11.80 0.97
CA THR A 118 -2.63 -10.94 1.07
C THR A 118 -1.65 -11.43 2.13
N GLN A 119 -0.36 -11.33 1.83
CA GLN A 119 0.69 -11.53 2.83
C GLN A 119 1.54 -10.26 2.96
N PHE A 120 2.02 -10.05 4.18
CA PHE A 120 2.78 -8.87 4.56
C PHE A 120 4.26 -9.22 4.72
N ASN A 121 5.11 -8.51 4.00
CA ASN A 121 6.55 -8.81 3.89
C ASN A 121 7.45 -7.90 4.74
N ASP A 122 6.87 -7.04 5.59
CA ASP A 122 7.59 -6.10 6.46
C ASP A 122 8.53 -5.15 5.67
N ASP A 123 8.14 -4.83 4.44
CA ASP A 123 8.92 -4.01 3.49
C ASP A 123 10.29 -4.63 3.14
N ASP A 124 10.39 -5.96 3.16
CA ASP A 124 11.60 -6.74 2.86
C ASP A 124 11.41 -7.53 1.55
N ALA A 125 12.27 -7.25 0.55
CA ALA A 125 12.22 -7.92 -0.75
C ALA A 125 12.55 -9.41 -0.66
N ASN A 126 13.47 -9.83 0.23
CA ASN A 126 13.81 -11.25 0.38
C ASN A 126 12.64 -12.02 1.00
N LYS A 127 11.97 -11.42 1.98
CA LYS A 127 10.76 -11.98 2.57
C LYS A 127 9.64 -12.08 1.53
N ALA A 128 9.44 -11.04 0.71
CA ALA A 128 8.46 -11.06 -0.37
C ALA A 128 8.74 -12.19 -1.39
N ALA A 129 10.03 -12.39 -1.77
CA ALA A 129 10.44 -13.47 -2.65
C ALA A 129 10.15 -14.85 -2.04
N ALA A 130 10.52 -15.08 -0.79
CA ALA A 130 10.26 -16.34 -0.08
C ALA A 130 8.75 -16.63 0.05
N GLN A 131 7.96 -15.60 0.36
CA GLN A 131 6.50 -15.71 0.44
C GLN A 131 5.89 -16.10 -0.91
N LEU A 132 6.32 -15.45 -2.02
CA LEU A 132 5.85 -15.81 -3.35
C LEU A 132 6.18 -17.28 -3.69
N GLN A 133 7.42 -17.72 -3.43
CA GLN A 133 7.80 -19.12 -3.67
C GLN A 133 6.91 -20.09 -2.88
N ALA A 134 6.62 -19.78 -1.61
CA ALA A 134 5.71 -20.58 -0.79
C ALA A 134 4.26 -20.54 -1.31
N VAL A 135 3.80 -19.40 -1.85
CA VAL A 135 2.47 -19.30 -2.48
C VAL A 135 2.42 -20.18 -3.74
N VAL A 136 3.42 -20.12 -4.61
CA VAL A 136 3.49 -20.94 -5.84
C VAL A 136 3.54 -22.43 -5.52
N ALA A 137 4.25 -22.83 -4.46
CA ALA A 137 4.29 -24.24 -4.04
C ALA A 137 2.90 -24.78 -3.64
N ARG A 138 2.07 -23.94 -3.02
CA ARG A 138 0.69 -24.28 -2.62
C ARG A 138 -0.36 -24.03 -3.71
N THR A 139 -0.01 -23.20 -4.67
CA THR A 139 -0.91 -22.75 -5.75
C THR A 139 -0.12 -22.80 -7.08
N PRO A 140 0.13 -24.00 -7.64
CA PRO A 140 0.95 -24.15 -8.83
C PRO A 140 0.39 -23.46 -10.07
N ASP A 141 -0.93 -23.17 -10.07
CA ASP A 141 -1.71 -22.46 -11.09
C ASP A 141 -1.84 -20.94 -10.81
N LEU A 142 -0.95 -20.37 -9.98
CA LEU A 142 -0.87 -18.92 -9.81
C LEU A 142 -0.60 -18.27 -11.16
N ALA A 143 -1.44 -17.29 -11.52
CA ALA A 143 -1.39 -16.62 -12.82
C ALA A 143 -0.74 -15.22 -12.74
N GLY A 144 -0.69 -14.62 -11.57
CA GLY A 144 -0.10 -13.29 -11.41
C GLY A 144 0.09 -12.85 -9.97
N VAL A 145 0.89 -11.80 -9.79
CA VAL A 145 1.17 -11.19 -8.49
C VAL A 145 1.08 -9.67 -8.59
N PHE A 146 0.51 -9.05 -7.57
CA PHE A 146 0.52 -7.62 -7.36
C PHE A 146 1.39 -7.28 -6.16
N GLY A 147 2.49 -6.56 -6.39
CA GLY A 147 3.31 -5.95 -5.33
C GLY A 147 2.84 -4.53 -5.03
N ALA A 148 2.35 -4.27 -3.81
CA ALA A 148 1.75 -2.99 -3.45
C ALA A 148 2.76 -1.83 -3.38
N ASN A 149 4.07 -2.13 -3.27
CA ASN A 149 5.16 -1.16 -3.28
C ASN A 149 6.42 -1.72 -3.94
N LEU A 150 7.51 -0.93 -3.87
CA LEU A 150 8.79 -1.24 -4.52
C LEU A 150 9.35 -2.60 -4.07
N PHE A 151 9.53 -2.83 -2.77
CA PHE A 151 10.17 -4.07 -2.28
C PHE A 151 9.25 -5.28 -2.43
N SER A 152 7.95 -5.12 -2.29
CA SER A 152 6.98 -6.16 -2.62
C SER A 152 7.05 -6.57 -4.09
N ALA A 153 7.21 -5.61 -5.00
CA ALA A 153 7.30 -5.87 -6.44
C ALA A 153 8.65 -6.51 -6.81
N ILE A 154 9.78 -5.96 -6.31
CA ILE A 154 11.14 -6.52 -6.57
C ILE A 154 11.21 -7.95 -6.05
N GLY A 155 10.84 -8.18 -4.80
CA GLY A 155 10.92 -9.51 -4.19
C GLY A 155 10.02 -10.51 -4.91
N SER A 156 8.80 -10.10 -5.31
CA SER A 156 7.93 -10.96 -6.11
C SER A 156 8.56 -11.32 -7.47
N ALA A 157 9.16 -10.35 -8.15
CA ALA A 157 9.84 -10.60 -9.44
C ALA A 157 11.04 -11.54 -9.28
N ASP A 158 11.82 -11.38 -8.21
CA ASP A 158 12.96 -12.26 -7.92
C ASP A 158 12.51 -13.68 -7.56
N GLY A 159 11.40 -13.82 -6.82
CA GLY A 159 10.77 -15.11 -6.56
C GLY A 159 10.30 -15.81 -7.83
N VAL A 160 9.68 -15.07 -8.76
CA VAL A 160 9.26 -15.60 -10.09
C VAL A 160 10.48 -16.06 -10.89
N LYS A 161 11.56 -15.27 -10.92
CA LYS A 161 12.82 -15.64 -11.60
C LYS A 161 13.44 -16.90 -11.01
N ALA A 162 13.57 -16.98 -9.68
CA ALA A 162 14.15 -18.12 -8.98
C ALA A 162 13.39 -19.43 -9.26
N LEU A 163 12.07 -19.35 -9.50
CA LEU A 163 11.24 -20.49 -9.86
C LEU A 163 11.24 -20.82 -11.38
N GLY A 164 11.93 -20.05 -12.22
CA GLY A 164 11.92 -20.22 -13.67
C GLY A 164 10.53 -19.98 -14.29
N LYS A 165 9.70 -19.12 -13.67
CA LYS A 165 8.31 -18.86 -14.08
C LYS A 165 8.10 -17.50 -14.77
N VAL A 166 9.17 -16.85 -15.20
CA VAL A 166 9.08 -15.59 -15.96
C VAL A 166 8.21 -15.79 -17.21
N GLY A 167 7.24 -14.89 -17.41
CA GLY A 167 6.25 -14.97 -18.50
C GLY A 167 5.14 -15.99 -18.29
N LYS A 168 5.09 -16.64 -17.12
CA LYS A 168 4.02 -17.57 -16.72
C LYS A 168 3.25 -17.08 -15.49
N ILE A 169 3.86 -16.18 -14.73
CA ILE A 169 3.28 -15.49 -13.56
C ILE A 169 3.57 -14.00 -13.73
#